data_c9e4bde2f041b78589aa39b68ffff635
#
_entry.id   c9e4bde2f041b78589aa39b68ffff635
#
_cell.length_a   1.000
_cell.length_b   1.000
_cell.length_c   1.000
_cell.angle_alpha   90.00
_cell.angle_beta   90.00
_cell.angle_gamma   90.00
#
_symmetry.space_group_name_H-M   'P 1'
#
loop_
_entity.id
_entity.type
_entity.pdbx_description
1 polymer ?
#
loop_
_entity_poly.entity_id
_entity_poly.type
_entity_poly.pdbx_seq_one_letter_code
_entity_poly.pdbx_strand_id
1 'polypeptide(L)'
;FAQSLADDGKITVDGRNVKKNYRLSCGETVCFELPEPEPDDAKPQDIPLDIVYEDDSLLVVNKPQGMVVHPANGNPDGTLVNALLFHCAGRLSTINGVVRPGIVHRIDKDTAGLLIVAKTDEAHRGLAEQIAVHSFVRRYEAVVDGNIKDDTFVLDFPIGRSEKDRKKMAVTTKNSRNALTRGRVLERFDGYTHVELTLETGRTHQIRVHMAHIGHPVTGDSVYGRKTNPFGLTGQCL
;
A
#
# COMPACT_ATOMS: atom_id res chain seq x y z
N PHE A 1 -14.83 -10.04 12.82
CA PHE A 1 -15.83 -10.76 12.02
C PHE A 1 -16.93 -11.39 12.88
N ALA A 2 -16.62 -12.36 13.80
CA ALA A 2 -17.64 -12.99 14.65
C ALA A 2 -18.44 -11.99 15.52
N GLN A 3 -17.76 -10.94 16.01
CA GLN A 3 -18.42 -9.88 16.77
C GLN A 3 -19.41 -9.07 15.93
N SER A 4 -19.05 -8.78 14.68
CA SER A 4 -19.95 -8.12 13.73
C SER A 4 -21.18 -8.98 13.43
N LEU A 5 -20.99 -10.27 13.13
CA LEU A 5 -22.11 -11.18 12.90
C LEU A 5 -23.04 -11.29 14.11
N ALA A 6 -22.51 -11.20 15.32
CA ALA A 6 -23.33 -11.23 16.54
C ALA A 6 -24.12 -9.90 16.73
N ASP A 7 -23.48 -8.75 16.44
CA ASP A 7 -24.15 -7.44 16.51
C ASP A 7 -25.25 -7.32 15.41
N ASP A 8 -25.06 -7.98 14.25
CA ASP A 8 -26.01 -8.05 13.14
C ASP A 8 -27.11 -9.14 13.35
N GLY A 9 -27.08 -9.86 14.47
CA GLY A 9 -28.05 -10.92 14.77
C GLY A 9 -27.89 -12.18 13.92
N LYS A 10 -26.75 -12.37 13.24
CA LYS A 10 -26.44 -13.48 12.35
C LYS A 10 -25.77 -14.67 13.07
N ILE A 11 -25.66 -14.62 14.39
CA ILE A 11 -25.19 -15.74 15.23
C ILE A 11 -26.27 -16.10 16.24
N THR A 12 -26.58 -17.38 16.28
CA THR A 12 -27.47 -17.95 17.29
C THR A 12 -26.75 -19.06 18.07
N VAL A 13 -27.09 -19.20 19.34
CA VAL A 13 -26.68 -20.32 20.20
C VAL A 13 -27.97 -21.02 20.66
N ASP A 14 -28.07 -22.31 20.39
CA ASP A 14 -29.28 -23.12 20.64
C ASP A 14 -30.56 -22.43 20.12
N GLY A 15 -30.47 -21.83 18.90
CA GLY A 15 -31.56 -21.14 18.23
C GLY A 15 -31.89 -19.74 18.76
N ARG A 16 -31.11 -19.19 19.70
CA ARG A 16 -31.33 -17.84 20.26
C ARG A 16 -30.23 -16.88 19.85
N ASN A 17 -30.61 -15.65 19.49
CA ASN A 17 -29.63 -14.60 19.20
C ASN A 17 -28.80 -14.26 20.44
N VAL A 18 -27.49 -14.16 20.26
CA VAL A 18 -26.55 -13.86 21.35
C VAL A 18 -25.78 -12.56 21.09
N LYS A 19 -25.39 -11.90 22.18
CA LYS A 19 -24.55 -10.68 22.09
C LYS A 19 -23.08 -11.09 21.89
N LYS A 20 -22.28 -10.19 21.32
CA LYS A 20 -20.83 -10.37 21.05
C LYS A 20 -19.98 -10.78 22.25
N ASN A 21 -20.45 -10.59 23.46
CA ASN A 21 -19.78 -10.95 24.71
C ASN A 21 -20.33 -12.24 25.35
N TYR A 22 -21.20 -12.97 24.64
CA TYR A 22 -21.71 -14.25 25.10
C TYR A 22 -20.56 -15.25 25.31
N ARG A 23 -20.59 -15.96 26.42
CA ARG A 23 -19.60 -17.01 26.74
C ARG A 23 -20.24 -18.36 26.48
N LEU A 24 -19.67 -19.08 25.51
CA LEU A 24 -20.11 -20.42 25.15
C LEU A 24 -19.83 -21.41 26.26
N SER A 25 -20.80 -22.31 26.49
CA SER A 25 -20.67 -23.46 27.35
C SER A 25 -20.49 -24.74 26.55
N CYS A 26 -19.91 -25.78 27.15
CA CYS A 26 -19.72 -27.05 26.48
C CYS A 26 -21.09 -27.67 26.19
N GLY A 27 -21.29 -28.12 24.93
CA GLY A 27 -22.53 -28.74 24.46
C GLY A 27 -23.51 -27.81 23.76
N GLU A 28 -23.29 -26.50 23.78
CA GLU A 28 -24.11 -25.54 23.01
C GLU A 28 -23.82 -25.64 21.51
N THR A 29 -24.88 -25.49 20.72
CA THR A 29 -24.80 -25.46 19.24
C THR A 29 -24.79 -24.03 18.73
N VAL A 30 -23.71 -23.66 18.04
CA VAL A 30 -23.57 -22.33 17.42
C VAL A 30 -23.96 -22.43 15.95
N CYS A 31 -24.98 -21.67 15.54
CA CYS A 31 -25.35 -21.49 14.15
C CYS A 31 -25.04 -20.06 13.72
N PHE A 32 -24.54 -19.87 12.51
CA PHE A 32 -24.27 -18.55 11.95
C PHE A 32 -24.56 -18.51 10.44
N GLU A 33 -25.03 -17.35 9.99
CA GLU A 33 -25.21 -17.08 8.57
C GLU A 33 -24.00 -16.27 8.10
N LEU A 34 -23.27 -16.82 7.12
CA LEU A 34 -22.27 -16.03 6.41
C LEU A 34 -23.01 -15.10 5.44
N PRO A 35 -22.77 -13.78 5.50
CA PRO A 35 -23.24 -12.92 4.42
C PRO A 35 -22.67 -13.43 3.11
N GLU A 36 -23.49 -13.41 2.05
CA GLU A 36 -22.97 -13.65 0.71
C GLU A 36 -21.78 -12.72 0.50
N PRO A 37 -20.65 -13.21 -0.03
CA PRO A 37 -19.53 -12.34 -0.37
C PRO A 37 -20.08 -11.27 -1.32
N GLU A 38 -20.09 -10.00 -0.89
CA GLU A 38 -20.27 -8.95 -1.87
C GLU A 38 -19.17 -9.15 -2.91
N PRO A 39 -19.53 -9.10 -4.22
CA PRO A 39 -18.51 -9.21 -5.25
C PRO A 39 -17.47 -8.11 -4.95
N ASP A 40 -16.24 -8.53 -4.65
CA ASP A 40 -15.08 -7.63 -4.46
C ASP A 40 -14.69 -6.94 -5.77
N ASP A 41 -15.65 -6.79 -6.70
CA ASP A 41 -15.45 -6.21 -8.02
C ASP A 41 -15.33 -4.69 -7.89
N ALA A 42 -14.15 -4.20 -8.19
CA ALA A 42 -13.96 -2.77 -8.33
C ALA A 42 -14.87 -2.23 -9.46
N LYS A 43 -15.73 -1.26 -9.15
CA LYS A 43 -16.62 -0.65 -10.14
C LYS A 43 -15.94 0.52 -10.85
N PRO A 44 -16.14 0.70 -12.17
CA PRO A 44 -15.64 1.87 -12.90
C PRO A 44 -16.17 3.17 -12.28
N GLN A 45 -15.29 4.16 -12.10
CA GLN A 45 -15.67 5.50 -11.63
C GLN A 45 -14.96 6.56 -12.47
N ASP A 46 -15.68 7.60 -12.86
CA ASP A 46 -15.13 8.74 -13.58
C ASP A 46 -14.33 9.63 -12.64
N ILE A 47 -13.07 9.24 -12.45
CA ILE A 47 -12.09 9.97 -11.64
C ILE A 47 -10.96 10.41 -12.58
N PRO A 48 -10.62 11.70 -12.63
CA PRO A 48 -9.54 12.21 -13.47
C PRO A 48 -8.19 11.53 -13.17
N LEU A 49 -7.48 11.12 -14.22
CA LEU A 49 -6.15 10.53 -14.16
C LEU A 49 -5.14 11.41 -14.87
N ASP A 50 -3.97 11.59 -14.25
CA ASP A 50 -2.79 12.19 -14.87
C ASP A 50 -1.99 11.09 -15.58
N ILE A 51 -2.30 10.88 -16.88
CA ILE A 51 -1.69 9.84 -17.71
C ILE A 51 -0.45 10.42 -18.38
N VAL A 52 0.71 9.88 -18.03
CA VAL A 52 2.02 10.32 -18.53
C VAL A 52 2.39 9.62 -19.85
N TYR A 53 1.95 8.37 -20.00
CA TYR A 53 2.16 7.58 -21.20
C TYR A 53 1.03 6.54 -21.35
N GLU A 54 0.62 6.26 -22.56
CA GLU A 54 -0.32 5.19 -22.87
C GLU A 54 -0.11 4.64 -24.29
N ASP A 55 -0.15 3.31 -24.43
CA ASP A 55 -0.24 2.60 -25.69
C ASP A 55 -1.29 1.48 -25.62
N ASP A 56 -1.30 0.54 -26.56
CA ASP A 56 -2.27 -0.56 -26.58
C ASP A 56 -2.00 -1.61 -25.49
N SER A 57 -0.80 -1.70 -24.94
CA SER A 57 -0.33 -2.74 -24.03
C SER A 57 -0.27 -2.31 -22.57
N LEU A 58 0.09 -1.05 -22.32
CA LEU A 58 0.27 -0.51 -20.97
C LEU A 58 -0.04 0.99 -20.90
N LEU A 59 -0.17 1.49 -19.68
CA LEU A 59 -0.18 2.93 -19.41
C LEU A 59 0.67 3.25 -18.18
N VAL A 60 1.15 4.50 -18.09
CA VAL A 60 1.84 5.05 -16.93
C VAL A 60 1.00 6.21 -16.41
N VAL A 61 0.64 6.12 -15.14
CA VAL A 61 -0.16 7.14 -14.47
C VAL A 61 0.63 7.76 -13.31
N ASN A 62 0.55 9.08 -13.19
CA ASN A 62 1.05 9.81 -12.02
C ASN A 62 -0.05 9.82 -10.94
N LYS A 63 0.06 8.92 -9.97
CA LYS A 63 -0.93 8.80 -8.89
C LYS A 63 -0.81 9.99 -7.93
N PRO A 64 -1.90 10.72 -7.67
CA PRO A 64 -1.87 11.77 -6.67
C PRO A 64 -1.72 11.20 -5.25
N GLN A 65 -1.23 12.04 -4.35
CA GLN A 65 -1.24 11.78 -2.92
C GLN A 65 -2.69 11.64 -2.40
N GLY A 66 -2.92 10.79 -1.41
CA GLY A 66 -4.25 10.53 -0.84
C GLY A 66 -5.07 9.47 -1.57
N MET A 67 -4.69 9.06 -2.79
CA MET A 67 -5.38 8.02 -3.54
C MET A 67 -4.84 6.62 -3.22
N VAL A 68 -5.72 5.69 -2.89
CA VAL A 68 -5.39 4.25 -2.73
C VAL A 68 -5.32 3.58 -4.10
N VAL A 69 -4.40 2.64 -4.28
CA VAL A 69 -4.22 1.97 -5.59
C VAL A 69 -5.39 1.05 -5.94
N HIS A 70 -5.88 0.25 -4.99
CA HIS A 70 -6.97 -0.71 -5.23
C HIS A 70 -7.90 -0.79 -4.02
N PRO A 71 -9.16 -1.21 -4.20
CA PRO A 71 -10.11 -1.34 -3.10
C PRO A 71 -9.57 -2.20 -1.96
N ALA A 72 -9.83 -1.77 -0.73
CA ALA A 72 -9.45 -2.44 0.50
C ALA A 72 -10.36 -2.00 1.65
N ASN A 73 -10.31 -2.70 2.80
CA ASN A 73 -11.06 -2.30 3.99
C ASN A 73 -10.82 -0.83 4.34
N GLY A 74 -11.92 -0.06 4.44
CA GLY A 74 -11.90 1.38 4.69
C GLY A 74 -11.70 2.27 3.46
N ASN A 75 -11.51 1.69 2.25
CA ASN A 75 -11.49 2.40 0.98
C ASN A 75 -12.07 1.46 -0.10
N PRO A 76 -13.41 1.24 -0.11
CA PRO A 76 -14.06 0.30 -1.04
C PRO A 76 -14.10 0.84 -2.48
N ASP A 77 -14.01 2.14 -2.65
CA ASP A 77 -14.10 2.88 -3.91
C ASP A 77 -13.17 4.10 -3.93
N GLY A 78 -13.25 4.94 -4.96
CA GLY A 78 -12.40 6.11 -5.11
C GLY A 78 -10.92 5.77 -5.33
N THR A 79 -10.60 4.56 -5.77
CA THR A 79 -9.23 4.10 -5.93
C THR A 79 -8.72 4.27 -7.36
N LEU A 80 -7.41 4.15 -7.53
CA LEU A 80 -6.81 4.18 -8.87
C LEU A 80 -7.42 3.10 -9.79
N VAL A 81 -7.69 1.91 -9.27
CA VAL A 81 -8.32 0.83 -10.06
C VAL A 81 -9.72 1.23 -10.54
N ASN A 82 -10.54 1.89 -9.71
CA ASN A 82 -11.85 2.37 -10.14
C ASN A 82 -11.75 3.36 -11.31
N ALA A 83 -10.79 4.29 -11.23
CA ALA A 83 -10.52 5.26 -12.31
C ALA A 83 -10.00 4.59 -13.58
N LEU A 84 -9.08 3.64 -13.45
CA LEU A 84 -8.51 2.88 -14.57
C LEU A 84 -9.55 2.02 -15.29
N LEU A 85 -10.46 1.39 -14.56
CA LEU A 85 -11.57 0.62 -15.13
C LEU A 85 -12.48 1.51 -15.99
N PHE A 86 -12.73 2.74 -15.57
CA PHE A 86 -13.49 3.71 -16.33
C PHE A 86 -12.71 4.16 -17.57
N HIS A 87 -11.49 4.63 -17.40
CA HIS A 87 -10.64 5.14 -18.48
C HIS A 87 -10.38 4.10 -19.58
N CYS A 88 -10.03 2.89 -19.19
CA CYS A 88 -9.73 1.80 -20.12
C CYS A 88 -10.97 1.07 -20.65
N ALA A 89 -12.17 1.47 -20.26
CA ALA A 89 -13.44 0.79 -20.61
C ALA A 89 -13.37 -0.74 -20.34
N GLY A 90 -12.81 -1.14 -19.19
CA GLY A 90 -12.61 -2.53 -18.79
C GLY A 90 -11.47 -3.28 -19.50
N ARG A 91 -10.73 -2.64 -20.40
CA ARG A 91 -9.58 -3.24 -21.11
C ARG A 91 -8.31 -3.18 -20.26
N LEU A 92 -8.27 -3.98 -19.21
CA LEU A 92 -7.11 -4.16 -18.31
C LEU A 92 -6.83 -5.65 -18.15
N SER A 93 -5.55 -5.99 -17.96
CA SER A 93 -5.18 -7.37 -17.65
C SER A 93 -5.86 -7.86 -16.37
N THR A 94 -6.41 -9.08 -16.42
CA THR A 94 -7.13 -9.71 -15.30
C THR A 94 -6.30 -10.76 -14.56
N ILE A 95 -5.00 -10.90 -14.86
CA ILE A 95 -4.12 -11.92 -14.24
C ILE A 95 -4.17 -11.88 -12.71
N ASN A 96 -4.23 -10.68 -12.10
CA ASN A 96 -4.36 -10.52 -10.65
C ASN A 96 -5.82 -10.46 -10.16
N GLY A 97 -6.76 -10.98 -10.97
CA GLY A 97 -8.19 -11.04 -10.66
C GLY A 97 -8.90 -9.70 -10.84
N VAL A 98 -10.20 -9.72 -10.59
CA VAL A 98 -11.12 -8.57 -10.78
C VAL A 98 -10.91 -7.43 -9.79
N VAL A 99 -10.27 -7.69 -8.66
CA VAL A 99 -10.01 -6.69 -7.61
C VAL A 99 -8.81 -5.80 -7.94
N ARG A 100 -7.86 -6.29 -8.75
CA ARG A 100 -6.59 -5.61 -9.08
C ARG A 100 -6.24 -5.69 -10.56
N PRO A 101 -7.17 -5.44 -11.48
CA PRO A 101 -6.91 -5.54 -12.90
C PRO A 101 -5.77 -4.59 -13.30
N GLY A 102 -4.82 -5.08 -14.08
CA GLY A 102 -3.70 -4.32 -14.60
C GLY A 102 -2.60 -3.93 -13.61
N ILE A 103 -2.79 -4.17 -12.31
CA ILE A 103 -1.87 -3.70 -11.26
C ILE A 103 -0.71 -4.69 -11.07
N VAL A 104 0.50 -4.29 -11.45
CA VAL A 104 1.74 -5.07 -11.30
C VAL A 104 2.57 -4.66 -10.08
N HIS A 105 2.42 -3.42 -9.61
CA HIS A 105 3.05 -2.90 -8.39
C HIS A 105 2.17 -1.83 -7.73
N ARG A 106 2.56 -1.40 -6.54
CA ARG A 106 1.81 -0.39 -5.80
C ARG A 106 2.71 0.54 -5.02
N ILE A 107 2.21 1.75 -4.77
CA ILE A 107 2.75 2.71 -3.81
C ILE A 107 1.70 2.98 -2.73
N ASP A 108 2.11 3.57 -1.61
CA ASP A 108 1.20 3.86 -0.49
C ASP A 108 0.16 4.94 -0.85
N LYS A 109 -0.91 5.02 -0.06
CA LYS A 109 -1.97 6.03 -0.23
C LYS A 109 -1.41 7.43 -0.38
N ASP A 110 -0.56 7.82 0.56
CA ASP A 110 -0.03 9.18 0.66
C ASP A 110 1.35 9.35 -0.03
N THR A 111 1.79 8.37 -0.82
CA THR A 111 2.91 8.50 -1.75
C THR A 111 2.37 8.91 -3.11
N ALA A 112 2.92 9.96 -3.69
CA ALA A 112 2.64 10.37 -5.07
C ALA A 112 3.62 9.71 -6.04
N GLY A 113 3.29 9.69 -7.34
CA GLY A 113 4.23 9.32 -8.38
C GLY A 113 3.76 8.23 -9.34
N LEU A 114 4.68 7.77 -10.16
CA LEU A 114 4.40 6.96 -11.33
C LEU A 114 4.07 5.52 -10.99
N LEU A 115 2.98 5.03 -11.57
CA LEU A 115 2.66 3.61 -11.63
C LEU A 115 2.51 3.17 -13.07
N ILE A 116 3.08 2.00 -13.37
CA ILE A 116 2.83 1.31 -14.64
C ILE A 116 1.69 0.32 -14.47
N VAL A 117 0.78 0.28 -15.43
CA VAL A 117 -0.43 -0.52 -15.44
C VAL A 117 -0.50 -1.31 -16.73
N ALA A 118 -0.77 -2.59 -16.64
CA ALA A 118 -0.88 -3.48 -17.79
C ALA A 118 -2.32 -3.49 -18.37
N LYS A 119 -2.46 -3.18 -19.66
CA LYS A 119 -3.73 -3.29 -20.39
C LYS A 119 -3.94 -4.72 -20.91
N THR A 120 -2.86 -5.40 -21.26
CA THR A 120 -2.89 -6.79 -21.77
C THR A 120 -2.23 -7.77 -20.82
N ASP A 121 -2.63 -9.04 -20.90
CA ASP A 121 -2.03 -10.11 -20.11
C ASP A 121 -0.56 -10.37 -20.48
N GLU A 122 -0.18 -10.13 -21.73
CA GLU A 122 1.21 -10.23 -22.19
C GLU A 122 2.09 -9.17 -21.52
N ALA A 123 1.66 -7.91 -21.55
CA ALA A 123 2.35 -6.82 -20.85
C ALA A 123 2.43 -7.08 -19.33
N HIS A 124 1.38 -7.63 -18.73
CA HIS A 124 1.35 -7.97 -17.32
C HIS A 124 2.42 -9.00 -16.96
N ARG A 125 2.52 -10.10 -17.73
CA ARG A 125 3.54 -11.13 -17.51
C ARG A 125 4.96 -10.57 -17.69
N GLY A 126 5.22 -9.81 -18.75
CA GLY A 126 6.53 -9.21 -18.99
C GLY A 126 6.94 -8.21 -17.89
N LEU A 127 6.02 -7.37 -17.41
CA LEU A 127 6.28 -6.46 -16.29
C LEU A 127 6.50 -7.22 -14.98
N ALA A 128 5.69 -8.24 -14.69
CA ALA A 128 5.84 -9.07 -13.50
C ALA A 128 7.19 -9.81 -13.47
N GLU A 129 7.66 -10.31 -14.63
CA GLU A 129 8.97 -10.92 -14.76
C GLU A 129 10.09 -9.92 -14.47
N GLN A 130 10.05 -8.72 -15.07
CA GLN A 130 11.03 -7.66 -14.80
C GLN A 130 11.09 -7.28 -13.32
N ILE A 131 9.93 -7.23 -12.64
CA ILE A 131 9.86 -6.98 -11.21
C ILE A 131 10.48 -8.13 -10.42
N ALA A 132 10.23 -9.39 -10.82
CA ALA A 132 10.71 -10.58 -10.13
C ALA A 132 12.24 -10.72 -10.21
N VAL A 133 12.84 -10.40 -11.37
CA VAL A 133 14.31 -10.45 -11.58
C VAL A 133 14.99 -9.12 -11.20
N HIS A 134 14.26 -8.19 -10.61
CA HIS A 134 14.76 -6.86 -10.18
C HIS A 134 15.37 -6.01 -11.30
N SER A 135 15.01 -6.24 -12.55
CA SER A 135 15.41 -5.38 -13.69
C SER A 135 14.54 -4.12 -13.81
N PHE A 136 13.39 -4.11 -13.13
CA PHE A 136 12.50 -2.95 -13.06
C PHE A 136 13.04 -1.94 -12.04
N VAL A 137 13.60 -0.84 -12.52
CA VAL A 137 14.22 0.18 -11.66
C VAL A 137 13.13 0.99 -10.95
N ARG A 138 13.13 0.97 -9.62
CA ARG A 138 12.21 1.73 -8.76
C ARG A 138 12.97 2.81 -8.04
N ARG A 139 12.90 4.03 -8.57
CA ARG A 139 13.56 5.21 -8.04
C ARG A 139 12.54 6.16 -7.43
N TYR A 140 12.85 6.66 -6.25
CA TYR A 140 12.03 7.57 -5.49
C TYR A 140 12.86 8.77 -5.04
N GLU A 141 12.20 9.91 -4.89
CA GLU A 141 12.76 11.05 -4.21
C GLU A 141 11.97 11.33 -2.95
N ALA A 142 12.66 11.70 -1.88
CA ALA A 142 12.02 12.03 -0.62
C ALA A 142 12.75 13.20 0.07
N VAL A 143 11.98 13.99 0.82
CA VAL A 143 12.54 14.87 1.84
C VAL A 143 12.39 14.19 3.18
N VAL A 144 13.50 14.09 3.92
CA VAL A 144 13.55 13.44 5.23
C VAL A 144 13.98 14.41 6.32
N ASP A 145 13.55 14.15 7.55
CA ASP A 145 13.89 14.97 8.70
C ASP A 145 15.35 14.76 9.13
N GLY A 146 16.04 15.86 9.44
CA GLY A 146 17.43 15.87 9.88
C GLY A 146 18.45 15.81 8.74
N ASN A 147 19.71 15.95 9.08
CA ASN A 147 20.81 15.99 8.12
C ASN A 147 21.54 14.66 8.08
N ILE A 148 21.42 13.92 6.98
CA ILE A 148 22.20 12.71 6.71
C ILE A 148 23.63 13.13 6.37
N LYS A 149 24.61 12.54 7.08
CA LYS A 149 26.02 12.93 6.94
C LYS A 149 26.68 12.36 5.69
N ASP A 150 26.43 11.07 5.42
CA ASP A 150 27.01 10.36 4.31
C ASP A 150 26.29 10.70 2.99
N ASP A 151 27.03 10.89 1.90
CA ASP A 151 26.45 11.20 0.59
C ASP A 151 25.72 10.00 -0.02
N THR A 152 26.09 8.80 0.33
CA THR A 152 25.44 7.55 -0.09
C THR A 152 25.32 6.59 1.09
N PHE A 153 24.24 5.81 1.09
CA PHE A 153 24.01 4.83 2.16
C PHE A 153 23.24 3.62 1.63
N VAL A 154 23.36 2.50 2.35
CA VAL A 154 22.63 1.26 2.06
C VAL A 154 21.90 0.82 3.34
N LEU A 155 20.61 0.57 3.21
CA LEU A 155 19.74 0.11 4.28
C LEU A 155 19.31 -1.32 3.98
N ASP A 156 19.99 -2.27 4.61
CA ASP A 156 19.70 -3.71 4.50
C ASP A 156 19.14 -4.20 5.84
N PHE A 157 17.86 -3.93 6.06
CA PHE A 157 17.16 -4.29 7.29
C PHE A 157 15.86 -5.04 6.98
N PRO A 158 15.63 -6.25 7.52
CA PRO A 158 14.42 -7.00 7.25
C PRO A 158 13.19 -6.29 7.84
N ILE A 159 12.09 -6.31 7.08
CA ILE A 159 10.84 -5.66 7.45
C ILE A 159 9.76 -6.70 7.71
N GLY A 160 9.10 -6.56 8.84
CA GLY A 160 7.93 -7.33 9.26
C GLY A 160 6.85 -6.47 9.87
N ARG A 161 5.74 -7.09 10.28
CA ARG A 161 4.67 -6.37 10.98
C ARG A 161 5.12 -6.03 12.40
N SER A 162 4.82 -4.82 12.84
CA SER A 162 5.16 -4.38 14.21
C SER A 162 4.40 -5.24 15.25
N GLU A 163 5.10 -5.70 16.27
CA GLU A 163 4.48 -6.44 17.39
C GLU A 163 3.67 -5.50 18.30
N LYS A 164 4.06 -4.22 18.36
CA LYS A 164 3.42 -3.22 19.23
C LYS A 164 2.19 -2.59 18.58
N ASP A 165 2.18 -2.46 17.26
CA ASP A 165 1.09 -1.85 16.51
C ASP A 165 0.88 -2.58 15.18
N ARG A 166 -0.16 -3.39 15.10
CA ARG A 166 -0.47 -4.20 13.91
C ARG A 166 -0.77 -3.40 12.64
N LYS A 167 -1.01 -2.09 12.75
CA LYS A 167 -1.19 -1.20 11.60
C LYS A 167 0.13 -0.73 11.00
N LYS A 168 1.26 -0.94 11.71
CA LYS A 168 2.59 -0.50 11.30
C LYS A 168 3.47 -1.67 10.85
N MET A 169 4.42 -1.35 10.00
CA MET A 169 5.57 -2.20 9.70
C MET A 169 6.75 -1.73 10.55
N ALA A 170 7.74 -2.59 10.74
CA ALA A 170 8.94 -2.27 11.51
C ALA A 170 10.15 -3.07 11.00
N VAL A 171 11.34 -2.57 11.24
CA VAL A 171 12.55 -3.38 11.15
C VAL A 171 12.51 -4.41 12.29
N THR A 172 12.49 -5.69 11.93
CA THR A 172 12.40 -6.82 12.86
C THR A 172 12.90 -8.09 12.19
N THR A 173 13.38 -9.04 12.98
CA THR A 173 13.75 -10.38 12.49
C THR A 173 12.61 -11.38 12.59
N LYS A 174 11.51 -11.05 13.30
CA LYS A 174 10.36 -11.94 13.49
C LYS A 174 9.35 -11.79 12.35
N ASN A 175 9.02 -12.89 11.69
CA ASN A 175 8.06 -12.92 10.57
C ASN A 175 8.33 -11.81 9.54
N SER A 176 9.60 -11.56 9.25
CA SER A 176 10.08 -10.51 8.37
C SER A 176 10.53 -11.06 7.02
N ARG A 177 10.74 -10.15 6.08
CA ARG A 177 11.31 -10.42 4.76
C ARG A 177 12.48 -9.47 4.53
N ASN A 178 13.51 -9.93 3.85
CA ASN A 178 14.64 -9.09 3.45
C ASN A 178 14.15 -7.86 2.69
N ALA A 179 14.75 -6.72 3.02
CA ALA A 179 14.43 -5.45 2.40
C ALA A 179 15.71 -4.64 2.23
N LEU A 180 15.99 -4.21 0.99
CA LEU A 180 17.19 -3.47 0.63
C LEU A 180 16.81 -2.18 -0.09
N THR A 181 17.29 -1.05 0.47
CA THR A 181 17.13 0.30 -0.07
C THR A 181 18.50 0.94 -0.21
N ARG A 182 18.83 1.48 -1.38
CA ARG A 182 20.03 2.32 -1.58
C ARG A 182 19.60 3.78 -1.60
N GLY A 183 20.37 4.63 -0.93
CA GLY A 183 20.11 6.05 -0.87
C GLY A 183 21.31 6.88 -1.33
N ARG A 184 21.02 8.02 -1.93
CA ARG A 184 21.97 9.07 -2.30
C ARG A 184 21.39 10.41 -1.89
N VAL A 185 22.19 11.21 -1.19
CA VAL A 185 21.84 12.58 -0.85
C VAL A 185 21.91 13.44 -2.11
N LEU A 186 20.84 14.16 -2.39
CA LEU A 186 20.77 15.14 -3.48
C LEU A 186 21.12 16.54 -2.96
N GLU A 187 20.51 16.91 -1.82
CA GLU A 187 20.72 18.24 -1.23
C GLU A 187 20.48 18.19 0.29
N ARG A 188 21.19 19.03 1.04
CA ARG A 188 21.02 19.22 2.49
C ARG A 188 20.51 20.61 2.78
N PHE A 189 19.46 20.69 3.59
CA PHE A 189 18.87 21.94 4.08
C PHE A 189 19.06 22.07 5.60
N ASP A 190 18.62 23.17 6.17
CA ASP A 190 18.59 23.31 7.62
C ASP A 190 17.54 22.36 8.23
N GLY A 191 18.04 21.32 8.87
CA GLY A 191 17.21 20.29 9.53
C GLY A 191 16.52 19.28 8.60
N TYR A 192 16.81 19.25 7.28
CA TYR A 192 16.21 18.34 6.31
C TYR A 192 17.23 17.87 5.27
N THR A 193 16.96 16.73 4.65
CA THR A 193 17.77 16.20 3.55
C THR A 193 16.87 15.73 2.42
N HIS A 194 17.14 16.17 1.19
CA HIS A 194 16.56 15.64 -0.04
C HIS A 194 17.39 14.43 -0.49
N VAL A 195 16.74 13.31 -0.70
CA VAL A 195 17.40 12.05 -1.03
C VAL A 195 16.74 11.37 -2.22
N GLU A 196 17.56 10.72 -3.03
CA GLU A 196 17.13 9.72 -4.01
C GLU A 196 17.25 8.32 -3.40
N LEU A 197 16.23 7.50 -3.58
CA LEU A 197 16.15 6.16 -3.01
C LEU A 197 15.84 5.13 -4.10
N THR A 198 16.68 4.13 -4.25
CA THR A 198 16.46 3.01 -5.19
C THR A 198 16.10 1.76 -4.41
N LEU A 199 14.98 1.13 -4.81
CA LEU A 199 14.48 -0.08 -4.17
C LEU A 199 14.91 -1.33 -4.93
N GLU A 200 15.66 -2.23 -4.29
CA GLU A 200 15.90 -3.59 -4.80
C GLU A 200 14.74 -4.54 -4.41
N THR A 201 14.10 -4.30 -3.30
CA THR A 201 12.89 -5.01 -2.84
C THR A 201 11.72 -4.06 -2.72
N GLY A 202 10.47 -4.56 -2.66
CA GLY A 202 9.26 -3.73 -2.53
C GLY A 202 8.38 -4.19 -1.36
N ARG A 203 8.83 -3.96 -0.11
CA ARG A 203 8.03 -4.28 1.07
C ARG A 203 7.09 -3.13 1.41
N THR A 204 5.98 -3.44 2.06
CA THR A 204 5.02 -2.43 2.53
C THR A 204 5.72 -1.38 3.38
N HIS A 205 5.54 -0.10 3.04
CA HIS A 205 6.14 1.06 3.71
C HIS A 205 7.68 1.05 3.75
N GLN A 206 8.37 0.34 2.85
CA GLN A 206 9.80 0.06 2.97
C GLN A 206 10.65 1.31 3.18
N ILE A 207 10.55 2.31 2.31
CA ILE A 207 11.30 3.57 2.44
C ILE A 207 11.02 4.22 3.79
N ARG A 208 9.75 4.36 4.12
CA ARG A 208 9.26 5.03 5.33
C ARG A 208 9.80 4.38 6.61
N VAL A 209 9.76 3.04 6.65
CA VAL A 209 10.27 2.24 7.78
C VAL A 209 11.80 2.33 7.88
N HIS A 210 12.51 2.18 6.76
CA HIS A 210 13.97 2.25 6.73
C HIS A 210 14.48 3.62 7.16
N MET A 211 13.93 4.70 6.59
CA MET A 211 14.33 6.05 6.93
C MET A 211 14.01 6.41 8.39
N ALA A 212 12.86 5.99 8.89
CA ALA A 212 12.53 6.16 10.31
C ALA A 212 13.45 5.35 11.23
N HIS A 213 13.86 4.15 10.82
CA HIS A 213 14.75 3.29 11.59
C HIS A 213 16.13 3.92 11.82
N ILE A 214 16.66 4.61 10.82
CA ILE A 214 17.95 5.32 10.93
C ILE A 214 17.82 6.74 11.51
N GLY A 215 16.64 7.12 12.01
CA GLY A 215 16.42 8.41 12.67
C GLY A 215 16.11 9.58 11.74
N HIS A 216 15.91 9.33 10.44
CA HIS A 216 15.58 10.30 9.41
C HIS A 216 14.23 10.00 8.76
N PRO A 217 13.08 10.05 9.48
CA PRO A 217 11.79 9.73 8.90
C PRO A 217 11.44 10.66 7.74
N VAL A 218 10.62 10.17 6.81
CA VAL A 218 10.12 10.98 5.71
C VAL A 218 9.31 12.15 6.27
N THR A 219 9.58 13.36 5.82
CA THR A 219 8.91 14.57 6.29
C THR A 219 7.42 14.51 5.98
N GLY A 220 6.58 14.84 6.95
CA GLY A 220 5.12 14.77 6.83
C GLY A 220 4.52 13.36 6.97
N ASP A 221 5.33 12.33 7.24
CA ASP A 221 4.81 10.98 7.49
C ASP A 221 4.08 10.92 8.84
N SER A 222 2.76 10.79 8.80
CA SER A 222 1.89 10.75 9.99
C SER A 222 2.02 9.46 10.80
N VAL A 223 2.63 8.40 10.22
CA VAL A 223 2.74 7.07 10.84
C VAL A 223 4.10 6.85 11.47
N TYR A 224 5.18 7.20 10.76
CA TYR A 224 6.56 6.96 11.16
C TYR A 224 7.35 8.24 11.46
N GLY A 225 6.83 9.39 11.06
CA GLY A 225 7.45 10.70 11.21
C GLY A 225 7.21 11.36 12.57
N ARG A 226 7.57 12.62 12.65
CA ARG A 226 7.31 13.47 13.81
C ARG A 226 5.83 13.82 13.92
N LYS A 227 5.37 14.08 15.13
CA LYS A 227 3.99 14.54 15.39
C LYS A 227 3.73 15.95 14.84
N THR A 228 4.79 16.74 14.70
CA THR A 228 4.70 18.13 14.19
C THR A 228 4.79 18.10 12.66
N ASN A 229 3.96 18.88 12.01
CA ASN A 229 3.96 19.07 10.55
C ASN A 229 4.18 20.56 10.26
N PRO A 230 5.44 21.04 10.27
CA PRO A 230 5.75 22.47 10.20
C PRO A 230 5.39 23.10 8.85
N PHE A 231 5.21 22.27 7.80
CA PHE A 231 4.90 22.75 6.46
C PHE A 231 3.43 22.60 6.08
N GLY A 232 2.57 22.12 6.98
CA GLY A 232 1.15 21.88 6.69
C GLY A 232 0.92 20.84 5.60
N LEU A 233 1.82 19.84 5.47
CA LEU A 233 1.73 18.81 4.45
C LEU A 233 0.51 17.91 4.67
N THR A 234 -0.14 17.53 3.59
CA THR A 234 -1.29 16.59 3.65
C THR A 234 -0.88 15.11 3.73
N GLY A 235 0.41 14.81 3.51
CA GLY A 235 1.00 13.48 3.57
C GLY A 235 2.53 13.55 3.52
N GLN A 236 3.17 12.40 3.35
CA GLN A 236 4.64 12.29 3.31
C GLN A 236 5.25 12.87 2.04
N CYS A 237 6.39 13.54 2.16
CA CYS A 237 7.21 13.99 1.04
C CYS A 237 7.97 12.82 0.38
N LEU A 238 7.24 11.99 -0.36
CA LEU A 238 7.76 10.81 -1.04
C LEU A 238 6.98 10.56 -2.34
#